data_1efccb9a1f33ede990bf4e09027ca5c4
#
_entry.id   1efccb9a1f33ede990bf4e09027ca5c4
#
_cell.length_a   1.000
_cell.length_b   1.000
_cell.length_c   1.000
_cell.angle_alpha   90.00
_cell.angle_beta   90.00
_cell.angle_gamma   90.00
#
_symmetry.space_group_name_H-M   'P 1'
#
loop_
_entity.id
_entity.type
_entity.pdbx_description
1 polymer ?
#
loop_
_entity_poly.entity_id
_entity_poly.type
_entity_poly.pdbx_seq_one_letter_code
_entity_poly.pdbx_strand_id
1 'polypeptide(L)'
;MALYEVLIIGSPEASQLAAITKQLEDVAKVMSLEVPEDLAILTTVDLQKRSPKAATVALYFGGDPTVDVDVVNELEAVKVPIVPVVEKGKSVTAAVPHEIAHTNACLIDAGDDTLEALASVTLEVLGLLHRQRRIFISYRRTDSREAALQLFDELSSRGFDVFLDTHDIRPAEAFQEMLWHRLSDCDVTVMLDTKDYFGSKWTAQELGRSQALGIQILRVVWPEHSGSRHLSLSDTVRLNPDDLDASNRLRPELLALIAKKAEALRSR
;
A
#
# COMPACT_ATOMS: atom_id res chain seq x y z
N MET A 1 -6.36 -3.22 13.84
CA MET A 1 -7.33 -3.36 12.71
C MET A 1 -6.48 -3.42 11.47
N ALA A 2 -6.55 -4.51 10.74
CA ALA A 2 -5.72 -4.72 9.57
C ALA A 2 -6.01 -3.66 8.49
N LEU A 3 -4.98 -3.31 7.72
CA LEU A 3 -5.08 -2.40 6.57
C LEU A 3 -5.59 -3.14 5.33
N TYR A 4 -5.21 -4.43 5.24
CA TYR A 4 -5.51 -5.32 4.12
C TYR A 4 -6.14 -6.60 4.63
N GLU A 5 -7.06 -7.16 3.86
CA GLU A 5 -7.70 -8.44 4.14
C GLU A 5 -7.72 -9.32 2.90
N VAL A 6 -7.30 -10.57 3.06
CA VAL A 6 -7.50 -11.64 2.07
C VAL A 6 -8.49 -12.62 2.64
N LEU A 7 -9.62 -12.79 1.97
CA LEU A 7 -10.65 -13.75 2.36
C LEU A 7 -10.47 -15.01 1.51
N ILE A 8 -10.31 -16.15 2.13
CA ILE A 8 -10.25 -17.44 1.45
C ILE A 8 -11.58 -18.17 1.67
N ILE A 9 -12.38 -18.30 0.63
CA ILE A 9 -13.73 -18.83 0.66
C ILE A 9 -13.92 -19.94 -0.40
N GLY A 10 -15.05 -20.60 -0.41
CA GLY A 10 -15.34 -21.72 -1.27
C GLY A 10 -14.81 -23.05 -0.73
N SER A 11 -14.20 -23.87 -1.58
CA SER A 11 -13.79 -25.23 -1.26
C SER A 11 -12.27 -25.46 -1.40
N PRO A 12 -11.39 -24.70 -0.68
CA PRO A 12 -9.97 -24.94 -0.74
C PRO A 12 -9.60 -26.27 -0.10
N GLU A 13 -8.71 -27.04 -0.72
CA GLU A 13 -8.06 -28.15 -0.04
C GLU A 13 -7.15 -27.65 1.07
N ALA A 14 -6.96 -28.43 2.14
CA ALA A 14 -6.11 -28.04 3.26
C ALA A 14 -4.67 -27.70 2.84
N SER A 15 -4.14 -28.42 1.84
CA SER A 15 -2.84 -28.18 1.23
C SER A 15 -2.78 -26.84 0.49
N GLN A 16 -3.80 -26.49 -0.27
CA GLN A 16 -3.93 -25.23 -1.01
C GLN A 16 -4.03 -24.05 -0.02
N LEU A 17 -4.89 -24.21 0.99
CA LEU A 17 -5.04 -23.19 2.04
C LEU A 17 -3.72 -22.91 2.76
N ALA A 18 -3.01 -23.96 3.18
CA ALA A 18 -1.73 -23.80 3.86
C ALA A 18 -0.66 -23.15 2.96
N ALA A 19 -0.60 -23.56 1.70
CA ALA A 19 0.39 -23.08 0.76
C ALA A 19 0.15 -21.60 0.39
N ILE A 20 -1.08 -21.18 0.07
CA ILE A 20 -1.37 -19.77 -0.24
C ILE A 20 -1.20 -18.89 0.98
N THR A 21 -1.60 -19.34 2.18
CA THR A 21 -1.39 -18.61 3.42
C THR A 21 0.09 -18.33 3.64
N LYS A 22 0.94 -19.37 3.53
CA LYS A 22 2.39 -19.23 3.66
C LYS A 22 2.96 -18.26 2.63
N GLN A 23 2.55 -18.36 1.37
CA GLN A 23 3.03 -17.48 0.30
C GLN A 23 2.69 -16.02 0.58
N LEU A 24 1.47 -15.74 1.06
CA LEU A 24 1.05 -14.38 1.43
C LEU A 24 1.81 -13.86 2.64
N GLU A 25 2.07 -14.71 3.65
CA GLU A 25 2.89 -14.34 4.81
C GLU A 25 4.34 -14.01 4.41
N ASP A 26 4.95 -14.83 3.53
CA ASP A 26 6.31 -14.60 3.05
C ASP A 26 6.42 -13.27 2.29
N VAL A 27 5.44 -12.95 1.45
CA VAL A 27 5.40 -11.67 0.71
C VAL A 27 5.14 -10.50 1.66
N ALA A 28 4.20 -10.63 2.61
CA ALA A 28 3.93 -9.60 3.62
C ALA A 28 5.21 -9.26 4.40
N LYS A 29 6.00 -10.26 4.76
CA LYS A 29 7.28 -10.07 5.45
C LYS A 29 8.28 -9.28 4.61
N VAL A 30 8.39 -9.55 3.31
CA VAL A 30 9.24 -8.76 2.39
C VAL A 30 8.82 -7.30 2.37
N MET A 31 7.52 -7.01 2.46
CA MET A 31 6.96 -5.67 2.48
C MET A 31 6.95 -5.02 3.87
N SER A 32 7.50 -5.71 4.90
CA SER A 32 7.43 -5.29 6.31
C SER A 32 5.99 -5.08 6.82
N LEU A 33 5.05 -5.86 6.31
CA LEU A 33 3.68 -5.94 6.81
C LEU A 33 3.58 -7.06 7.84
N GLU A 34 3.00 -6.76 8.99
CA GLU A 34 2.77 -7.74 10.06
C GLU A 34 1.46 -8.50 9.82
N VAL A 35 1.51 -9.83 9.94
CA VAL A 35 0.34 -10.70 9.87
C VAL A 35 0.01 -11.17 11.30
N PRO A 36 -1.22 -10.99 11.80
CA PRO A 36 -2.43 -10.48 11.13
C PRO A 36 -2.68 -8.97 11.29
N GLU A 37 -1.75 -8.19 11.88
CA GLU A 37 -1.97 -6.80 12.29
C GLU A 37 -2.16 -5.84 11.11
N ASP A 38 -1.35 -5.97 10.06
CA ASP A 38 -1.42 -5.14 8.85
C ASP A 38 -2.14 -5.88 7.71
N LEU A 39 -1.88 -7.19 7.52
CA LEU A 39 -2.53 -8.06 6.54
C LEU A 39 -3.23 -9.21 7.25
N ALA A 40 -4.56 -9.22 7.27
CA ALA A 40 -5.33 -10.33 7.81
C ALA A 40 -5.67 -11.35 6.72
N ILE A 41 -5.41 -12.63 6.99
CA ILE A 41 -5.83 -13.75 6.13
C ILE A 41 -6.97 -14.46 6.87
N LEU A 42 -8.16 -14.38 6.30
CA LEU A 42 -9.40 -14.85 6.92
C LEU A 42 -10.04 -15.95 6.07
N THR A 43 -10.70 -16.88 6.72
CA THR A 43 -11.51 -17.91 6.08
C THR A 43 -13.01 -17.65 6.32
N THR A 44 -13.89 -18.44 5.73
CA THR A 44 -15.34 -18.32 5.91
C THR A 44 -15.77 -18.28 7.38
N VAL A 45 -15.08 -19.02 8.26
CA VAL A 45 -15.40 -19.05 9.70
C VAL A 45 -15.01 -17.77 10.43
N ASP A 46 -14.15 -16.94 9.84
CA ASP A 46 -13.62 -15.71 10.41
C ASP A 46 -14.27 -14.43 9.88
N LEU A 47 -15.28 -14.53 9.03
CA LEU A 47 -15.90 -13.38 8.33
C LEU A 47 -16.39 -12.29 9.29
N GLN A 48 -16.84 -12.64 10.47
CA GLN A 48 -17.23 -11.68 11.51
C GLN A 48 -16.06 -10.82 12.05
N LYS A 49 -14.81 -11.22 11.78
CA LYS A 49 -13.61 -10.45 12.16
C LYS A 49 -13.21 -9.39 11.13
N ARG A 50 -13.91 -9.35 9.99
CA ARG A 50 -13.63 -8.41 8.91
C ARG A 50 -13.72 -6.96 9.36
N SER A 51 -12.86 -6.14 8.79
CA SER A 51 -12.91 -4.69 8.93
C SER A 51 -13.52 -4.06 7.68
N PRO A 52 -14.63 -3.32 7.81
CA PRO A 52 -15.23 -2.64 6.65
C PRO A 52 -14.36 -1.51 6.07
N LYS A 53 -13.24 -1.18 6.74
CA LYS A 53 -12.29 -0.16 6.31
C LYS A 53 -11.02 -0.72 5.69
N ALA A 54 -10.80 -2.03 5.77
CA ALA A 54 -9.64 -2.67 5.16
C ALA A 54 -9.83 -2.80 3.64
N ALA A 55 -8.75 -2.59 2.90
CA ALA A 55 -8.74 -2.99 1.49
C ALA A 55 -8.79 -4.52 1.43
N THR A 56 -9.84 -5.05 0.80
CA THR A 56 -10.18 -6.47 0.87
C THR A 56 -10.21 -7.09 -0.53
N VAL A 57 -9.71 -8.31 -0.65
CA VAL A 57 -9.89 -9.21 -1.80
C VAL A 57 -10.36 -10.56 -1.32
N ALA A 58 -11.25 -11.22 -2.06
CA ALA A 58 -11.66 -12.59 -1.79
C ALA A 58 -11.08 -13.54 -2.86
N LEU A 59 -10.53 -14.66 -2.42
CA LEU A 59 -10.11 -15.78 -3.25
C LEU A 59 -11.16 -16.88 -3.11
N TYR A 60 -11.95 -17.09 -4.15
CA TYR A 60 -12.97 -18.14 -4.17
C TYR A 60 -12.38 -19.41 -4.78
N PHE A 61 -12.08 -20.40 -3.97
CA PHE A 61 -11.60 -21.71 -4.43
C PHE A 61 -12.77 -22.55 -4.96
N GLY A 62 -12.76 -22.75 -6.26
CA GLY A 62 -13.80 -23.49 -6.98
C GLY A 62 -13.80 -24.98 -6.65
N GLY A 63 -14.99 -25.55 -6.72
CA GLY A 63 -15.25 -26.97 -6.47
C GLY A 63 -16.75 -27.20 -6.58
N ASP A 64 -17.46 -27.11 -5.47
CA ASP A 64 -18.92 -27.09 -5.45
C ASP A 64 -19.42 -25.63 -5.56
N PRO A 65 -20.09 -25.23 -6.64
CA PRO A 65 -20.56 -23.87 -6.87
C PRO A 65 -21.65 -23.40 -5.90
N THR A 66 -22.16 -24.28 -5.04
CA THR A 66 -23.18 -23.94 -4.04
C THR A 66 -22.59 -23.51 -2.69
N VAL A 67 -21.27 -23.70 -2.50
CA VAL A 67 -20.59 -23.35 -1.24
C VAL A 67 -20.41 -21.85 -1.17
N ASP A 68 -20.66 -21.25 0.00
CA ASP A 68 -20.44 -19.83 0.31
C ASP A 68 -21.14 -18.83 -0.64
N VAL A 69 -22.24 -19.23 -1.31
CA VAL A 69 -22.98 -18.35 -2.24
C VAL A 69 -23.49 -17.09 -1.54
N ASP A 70 -24.00 -17.23 -0.31
CA ASP A 70 -24.46 -16.06 0.48
C ASP A 70 -23.32 -15.10 0.76
N VAL A 71 -22.11 -15.62 1.06
CA VAL A 71 -20.91 -14.82 1.27
C VAL A 71 -20.51 -14.09 -0.02
N VAL A 72 -20.55 -14.78 -1.16
CA VAL A 72 -20.28 -14.17 -2.47
C VAL A 72 -21.23 -13.01 -2.72
N ASN A 73 -22.53 -13.20 -2.50
CA ASN A 73 -23.54 -12.16 -2.69
C ASN A 73 -23.32 -10.95 -1.75
N GLU A 74 -22.95 -11.20 -0.48
CA GLU A 74 -22.62 -10.12 0.46
C GLU A 74 -21.40 -9.33 0.00
N LEU A 75 -20.35 -10.01 -0.47
CA LEU A 75 -19.12 -9.37 -0.94
C LEU A 75 -19.35 -8.56 -2.22
N GLU A 76 -20.13 -9.07 -3.17
CA GLU A 76 -20.52 -8.35 -4.38
C GLU A 76 -21.36 -7.10 -4.07
N ALA A 77 -22.28 -7.20 -3.12
CA ALA A 77 -23.12 -6.07 -2.70
C ALA A 77 -22.29 -4.88 -2.17
N VAL A 78 -21.16 -5.17 -1.53
CA VAL A 78 -20.22 -4.15 -1.05
C VAL A 78 -19.01 -3.93 -1.98
N LYS A 79 -19.05 -4.51 -3.18
CA LYS A 79 -18.04 -4.37 -4.25
C LYS A 79 -16.63 -4.81 -3.84
N VAL A 80 -16.51 -5.83 -3.03
CA VAL A 80 -15.24 -6.49 -2.76
C VAL A 80 -14.83 -7.31 -3.99
N PRO A 81 -13.64 -7.11 -4.54
CA PRO A 81 -13.15 -7.94 -5.65
C PRO A 81 -13.08 -9.42 -5.25
N ILE A 82 -13.63 -10.29 -6.10
CA ILE A 82 -13.57 -11.74 -5.91
C ILE A 82 -12.78 -12.34 -7.08
N VAL A 83 -11.72 -13.06 -6.76
CA VAL A 83 -10.87 -13.78 -7.72
C VAL A 83 -11.25 -15.26 -7.68
N PRO A 84 -11.91 -15.80 -8.71
CA PRO A 84 -12.15 -17.24 -8.79
C PRO A 84 -10.82 -17.99 -8.97
N VAL A 85 -10.64 -19.05 -8.22
CA VAL A 85 -9.45 -19.93 -8.26
C VAL A 85 -9.92 -21.32 -8.64
N VAL A 86 -9.54 -21.80 -9.80
CA VAL A 86 -10.03 -23.06 -10.37
C VAL A 86 -8.86 -23.92 -10.83
N GLU A 87 -8.94 -25.21 -10.61
CA GLU A 87 -7.93 -26.14 -11.12
C GLU A 87 -7.92 -26.17 -12.65
N LYS A 88 -6.72 -26.21 -13.23
CA LYS A 88 -6.55 -26.36 -14.66
C LYS A 88 -7.30 -27.57 -15.19
N GLY A 89 -8.03 -27.38 -16.29
CA GLY A 89 -8.83 -28.44 -16.93
C GLY A 89 -10.26 -28.57 -16.40
N LYS A 90 -10.61 -27.90 -15.29
CA LYS A 90 -12.00 -27.80 -14.85
C LYS A 90 -12.73 -26.62 -15.52
N SER A 91 -14.04 -26.77 -15.72
CA SER A 91 -14.86 -25.67 -16.21
C SER A 91 -15.10 -24.65 -15.11
N VAL A 92 -14.74 -23.38 -15.35
CA VAL A 92 -14.95 -22.28 -14.39
C VAL A 92 -16.44 -22.17 -14.05
N THR A 93 -17.32 -22.16 -15.05
CA THR A 93 -18.76 -22.01 -14.84
C THR A 93 -19.43 -23.17 -14.09
N ALA A 94 -18.78 -24.33 -14.01
CA ALA A 94 -19.27 -25.48 -13.24
C ALA A 94 -18.64 -25.53 -11.83
N ALA A 95 -17.53 -24.82 -11.61
CA ALA A 95 -16.77 -24.88 -10.37
C ALA A 95 -17.06 -23.72 -9.41
N VAL A 96 -17.66 -22.62 -9.88
CA VAL A 96 -17.90 -21.41 -9.07
C VAL A 96 -19.37 -20.98 -9.15
N PRO A 97 -19.87 -20.20 -8.18
CA PRO A 97 -21.20 -19.60 -8.21
C PRO A 97 -21.43 -18.79 -9.49
N HIS A 98 -22.69 -18.81 -9.96
CA HIS A 98 -23.09 -18.12 -11.19
C HIS A 98 -22.74 -16.62 -11.17
N GLU A 99 -22.83 -16.00 -10.02
CA GLU A 99 -22.58 -14.59 -9.75
C GLU A 99 -21.18 -14.18 -10.20
N ILE A 100 -20.18 -15.02 -9.93
CA ILE A 100 -18.76 -14.75 -10.25
C ILE A 100 -18.24 -15.54 -11.47
N ALA A 101 -19.08 -16.36 -12.11
CA ALA A 101 -18.69 -17.19 -13.25
C ALA A 101 -18.25 -16.39 -14.50
N HIS A 102 -18.60 -15.10 -14.55
CA HIS A 102 -18.20 -14.18 -15.61
C HIS A 102 -16.83 -13.53 -15.37
N THR A 103 -16.26 -13.68 -14.18
CA THR A 103 -14.96 -13.12 -13.80
C THR A 103 -13.82 -14.01 -14.30
N ASN A 104 -12.71 -13.40 -14.73
CA ASN A 104 -11.52 -14.14 -15.10
C ASN A 104 -10.98 -14.93 -13.90
N ALA A 105 -10.86 -16.24 -14.08
CA ALA A 105 -10.38 -17.12 -13.03
C ALA A 105 -8.86 -17.27 -13.06
N CYS A 106 -8.22 -17.35 -11.89
CA CYS A 106 -6.86 -17.82 -11.75
C CYS A 106 -6.84 -19.33 -11.82
N LEU A 107 -6.15 -19.88 -12.82
CA LEU A 107 -6.07 -21.31 -13.02
C LEU A 107 -4.85 -21.87 -12.28
N ILE A 108 -5.09 -22.74 -11.30
CA ILE A 108 -4.04 -23.39 -10.51
C ILE A 108 -3.84 -24.84 -10.92
N ASP A 109 -2.64 -25.34 -10.74
CA ASP A 109 -2.29 -26.76 -10.75
C ASP A 109 -1.62 -27.14 -9.43
N ALA A 110 -1.17 -28.38 -9.32
CA ALA A 110 -0.51 -28.87 -8.09
C ALA A 110 0.93 -28.33 -7.89
N GLY A 111 1.38 -27.37 -8.71
CA GLY A 111 2.74 -26.80 -8.65
C GLY A 111 2.83 -25.46 -7.93
N ASP A 112 3.99 -25.17 -7.34
CA ASP A 112 4.22 -23.92 -6.59
C ASP A 112 4.12 -22.67 -7.47
N ASP A 113 4.51 -22.73 -8.74
CA ASP A 113 4.50 -21.58 -9.66
C ASP A 113 3.12 -20.94 -9.84
N THR A 114 2.04 -21.75 -9.76
CA THR A 114 0.69 -21.24 -9.91
C THR A 114 0.18 -20.54 -8.66
N LEU A 115 0.69 -20.91 -7.50
CA LEU A 115 0.39 -20.22 -6.24
C LEU A 115 1.13 -18.88 -6.12
N GLU A 116 2.35 -18.77 -6.68
CA GLU A 116 3.02 -17.47 -6.81
C GLU A 116 2.23 -16.51 -7.71
N ALA A 117 1.71 -17.01 -8.82
CA ALA A 117 0.85 -16.22 -9.70
C ALA A 117 -0.43 -15.76 -8.98
N LEU A 118 -1.07 -16.64 -8.19
CA LEU A 118 -2.24 -16.30 -7.38
C LEU A 118 -1.90 -15.24 -6.32
N ALA A 119 -0.76 -15.39 -5.61
CA ALA A 119 -0.30 -14.38 -4.65
C ALA A 119 -0.06 -13.04 -5.34
N SER A 120 0.58 -13.03 -6.53
CA SER A 120 0.80 -11.81 -7.31
C SER A 120 -0.49 -11.12 -7.71
N VAL A 121 -1.49 -11.86 -8.19
CA VAL A 121 -2.83 -11.32 -8.51
C VAL A 121 -3.50 -10.76 -7.25
N THR A 122 -3.40 -11.45 -6.12
CA THR A 122 -3.93 -10.99 -4.83
C THR A 122 -3.33 -9.65 -4.43
N LEU A 123 -1.99 -9.51 -4.53
CA LEU A 123 -1.29 -8.28 -4.24
C LEU A 123 -1.64 -7.15 -5.22
N GLU A 124 -1.81 -7.47 -6.49
CA GLU A 124 -2.23 -6.51 -7.51
C GLU A 124 -3.60 -5.92 -7.18
N VAL A 125 -4.56 -6.78 -6.83
CA VAL A 125 -5.93 -6.36 -6.46
C VAL A 125 -5.92 -5.52 -5.17
N LEU A 126 -5.07 -5.85 -4.19
CA LEU A 126 -4.89 -5.05 -2.98
C LEU A 126 -4.05 -3.77 -3.21
N GLY A 127 -3.53 -3.55 -4.42
CA GLY A 127 -2.67 -2.42 -4.73
C GLY A 127 -1.30 -2.50 -4.04
N LEU A 128 -0.79 -3.69 -3.77
CA LEU A 128 0.45 -3.92 -3.03
C LEU A 128 1.67 -4.16 -3.92
N LEU A 129 1.52 -4.21 -5.25
CA LEU A 129 2.68 -4.30 -6.13
C LEU A 129 3.56 -3.05 -6.03
N HIS A 130 4.87 -3.21 -6.16
CA HIS A 130 5.84 -2.10 -6.07
C HIS A 130 5.43 -0.88 -6.90
N ARG A 131 4.98 -1.07 -8.14
CA ARG A 131 4.52 0.01 -9.02
C ARG A 131 3.21 0.69 -8.59
N GLN A 132 2.53 0.12 -7.62
CA GLN A 132 1.27 0.63 -7.04
C GLN A 132 1.48 1.25 -5.66
N ARG A 133 2.73 1.29 -5.16
CA ARG A 133 3.09 1.81 -3.82
C ARG A 133 4.03 3.00 -3.98
N ARG A 134 3.51 4.09 -4.55
CA ARG A 134 4.31 5.25 -4.94
C ARG A 134 4.29 6.33 -3.89
N ILE A 135 5.48 6.74 -3.46
CA ILE A 135 5.67 7.81 -2.47
C ILE A 135 6.56 8.90 -3.05
N PHE A 136 6.12 10.13 -2.90
CA PHE A 136 6.93 11.31 -3.16
C PHE A 136 7.42 11.93 -1.86
N ILE A 137 8.73 12.15 -1.72
CA ILE A 137 9.31 12.85 -0.57
C ILE A 137 9.60 14.28 -0.98
N SER A 138 8.83 15.22 -0.41
CA SER A 138 9.03 16.65 -0.59
C SER A 138 9.79 17.22 0.60
N TYR A 139 10.93 17.87 0.33
CA TYR A 139 11.83 18.36 1.35
C TYR A 139 12.62 19.60 0.89
N ARG A 140 13.13 20.36 1.85
CA ARG A 140 14.07 21.43 1.56
C ARG A 140 15.51 20.95 1.79
N ARG A 141 16.35 21.04 0.77
CA ARG A 141 17.70 20.45 0.77
C ARG A 141 18.62 20.98 1.85
N THR A 142 18.51 22.27 2.13
CA THR A 142 19.35 22.94 3.14
C THR A 142 19.06 22.46 4.55
N ASP A 143 17.84 21.93 4.79
CA ASP A 143 17.35 21.70 6.14
C ASP A 143 17.19 20.22 6.49
N SER A 144 16.78 19.40 5.50
CA SER A 144 16.31 18.02 5.75
C SER A 144 16.79 17.00 4.73
N ARG A 145 17.90 17.28 4.03
CA ARG A 145 18.43 16.37 3.00
C ARG A 145 18.77 15.00 3.54
N GLU A 146 19.48 14.93 4.66
CA GLU A 146 19.93 13.64 5.23
C GLU A 146 18.74 12.78 5.69
N ALA A 147 17.73 13.39 6.31
CA ALA A 147 16.50 12.70 6.68
C ALA A 147 15.72 12.22 5.44
N ALA A 148 15.70 13.01 4.36
CA ALA A 148 15.04 12.62 3.11
C ALA A 148 15.72 11.40 2.48
N LEU A 149 17.05 11.35 2.47
CA LEU A 149 17.81 10.19 1.97
C LEU A 149 17.57 8.94 2.82
N GLN A 150 17.57 9.08 4.18
CA GLN A 150 17.24 7.94 5.04
C GLN A 150 15.82 7.42 4.80
N LEU A 151 14.84 8.30 4.62
CA LEU A 151 13.47 7.90 4.32
C LEU A 151 13.37 7.25 2.95
N PHE A 152 14.13 7.72 1.97
CA PHE A 152 14.22 7.07 0.67
C PHE A 152 14.70 5.63 0.80
N ASP A 153 15.79 5.40 1.53
CA ASP A 153 16.36 4.07 1.73
C ASP A 153 15.39 3.17 2.51
N GLU A 154 14.80 3.67 3.60
CA GLU A 154 13.86 2.92 4.45
C GLU A 154 12.59 2.53 3.70
N LEU A 155 11.97 3.46 2.99
CA LEU A 155 10.74 3.20 2.23
C LEU A 155 11.02 2.27 1.04
N SER A 156 12.13 2.47 0.33
CA SER A 156 12.55 1.59 -0.76
C SER A 156 12.79 0.16 -0.29
N SER A 157 13.43 -0.03 0.88
CA SER A 157 13.64 -1.36 1.47
C SER A 157 12.36 -2.08 1.84
N ARG A 158 11.25 -1.33 2.02
CA ARG A 158 9.90 -1.85 2.29
C ARG A 158 9.07 -2.04 1.02
N GLY A 159 9.68 -1.95 -0.15
CA GLY A 159 9.04 -2.18 -1.44
C GLY A 159 8.16 -1.03 -1.94
N PHE A 160 8.39 0.21 -1.47
CA PHE A 160 7.79 1.39 -2.08
C PHE A 160 8.59 1.86 -3.30
N ASP A 161 7.90 2.37 -4.31
CA ASP A 161 8.48 3.12 -5.42
C ASP A 161 8.60 4.59 -4.98
N VAL A 162 9.81 4.97 -4.53
CA VAL A 162 10.05 6.25 -3.86
C VAL A 162 10.68 7.25 -4.80
N PHE A 163 10.13 8.46 -4.82
CA PHE A 163 10.68 9.59 -5.57
C PHE A 163 11.11 10.70 -4.62
N LEU A 164 12.34 11.20 -4.86
CA LEU A 164 12.86 12.40 -4.22
C LEU A 164 12.85 13.56 -5.22
N ASP A 165 12.56 14.76 -4.71
CA ASP A 165 12.86 15.97 -5.46
C ASP A 165 14.38 16.18 -5.57
N THR A 166 14.92 15.87 -6.76
CA THR A 166 16.35 15.94 -7.05
C THR A 166 16.73 17.24 -7.79
N HIS A 167 16.24 18.39 -7.36
CA HIS A 167 16.52 19.70 -8.01
C HIS A 167 17.99 20.10 -8.16
N ASP A 168 18.97 19.20 -7.92
CA ASP A 168 20.40 19.45 -8.21
C ASP A 168 20.77 19.29 -9.69
N ILE A 169 19.85 18.79 -10.52
CA ILE A 169 20.06 18.74 -11.97
C ILE A 169 19.54 20.05 -12.55
N ARG A 170 20.40 20.77 -13.28
CA ARG A 170 20.04 22.03 -13.95
C ARG A 170 18.71 21.90 -14.69
N PRO A 171 17.80 22.89 -14.61
CA PRO A 171 16.49 22.81 -15.19
C PRO A 171 16.56 22.68 -16.72
N ALA A 172 16.32 21.49 -17.22
CA ALA A 172 15.79 21.29 -18.56
C ALA A 172 14.26 21.19 -18.41
N GLU A 173 13.49 21.93 -19.20
CA GLU A 173 12.00 21.96 -19.12
C GLU A 173 11.36 20.56 -19.10
N ALA A 174 11.94 19.59 -19.80
CA ALA A 174 11.50 18.20 -19.84
C ALA A 174 11.56 17.48 -18.48
N PHE A 175 12.42 17.91 -17.56
CA PHE A 175 12.54 17.28 -16.23
C PHE A 175 11.41 17.67 -15.29
N GLN A 176 10.94 18.92 -15.35
CA GLN A 176 9.82 19.38 -14.51
C GLN A 176 8.51 18.70 -14.89
N GLU A 177 8.25 18.51 -16.19
CA GLU A 177 7.06 17.78 -16.63
C GLU A 177 7.10 16.32 -16.15
N MET A 178 8.26 15.67 -16.23
CA MET A 178 8.44 14.31 -15.74
C MET A 178 8.25 14.21 -14.22
N LEU A 179 8.78 15.17 -13.45
CA LEU A 179 8.59 15.22 -11.99
C LEU A 179 7.11 15.42 -11.64
N TRP A 180 6.43 16.27 -12.39
CA TRP A 180 5.00 16.52 -12.19
C TRP A 180 4.13 15.32 -12.57
N HIS A 181 4.49 14.59 -13.63
CA HIS A 181 3.82 13.32 -13.93
C HIS A 181 4.02 12.31 -12.82
N ARG A 182 5.24 12.16 -12.32
CA ARG A 182 5.53 11.24 -11.21
C ARG A 182 4.80 11.62 -9.92
N LEU A 183 4.75 12.91 -9.59
CA LEU A 183 3.97 13.39 -8.45
C LEU A 183 2.48 13.08 -8.60
N SER A 184 1.94 13.25 -9.81
CA SER A 184 0.51 12.96 -10.09
C SER A 184 0.17 11.48 -9.95
N ASP A 185 1.15 10.60 -10.08
CA ASP A 185 1.00 9.16 -9.97
C ASP A 185 1.32 8.62 -8.56
N CYS A 186 1.64 9.50 -7.59
CA CYS A 186 1.95 9.08 -6.24
C CYS A 186 0.69 8.90 -5.39
N ASP A 187 0.72 7.90 -4.51
CA ASP A 187 -0.36 7.65 -3.54
C ASP A 187 -0.24 8.56 -2.32
N VAL A 188 0.99 8.81 -1.87
CA VAL A 188 1.30 9.60 -0.67
C VAL A 188 2.45 10.55 -0.94
N THR A 189 2.30 11.79 -0.47
CA THR A 189 3.41 12.75 -0.35
C THR A 189 3.88 12.79 1.11
N VAL A 190 5.14 12.46 1.35
CA VAL A 190 5.81 12.66 2.65
C VAL A 190 6.48 14.03 2.62
N MET A 191 5.96 14.96 3.41
CA MET A 191 6.44 16.34 3.50
C MET A 191 7.31 16.51 4.73
N LEU A 192 8.58 16.90 4.55
CA LEU A 192 9.47 17.25 5.65
C LEU A 192 9.31 18.74 5.98
N ASP A 193 8.39 19.04 6.92
CA ASP A 193 7.96 20.39 7.28
C ASP A 193 8.95 21.06 8.24
N THR A 194 9.99 21.67 7.66
CA THR A 194 10.97 22.50 8.37
C THR A 194 10.49 23.96 8.47
N LYS A 195 11.10 24.76 9.33
CA LYS A 195 10.75 26.17 9.53
C LYS A 195 10.73 26.97 8.21
N ASP A 196 11.69 26.68 7.33
CA ASP A 196 11.88 27.42 6.08
C ASP A 196 11.39 26.63 4.84
N TYR A 197 10.63 25.55 5.04
CA TYR A 197 10.12 24.71 3.93
C TYR A 197 9.44 25.54 2.84
N PHE A 198 8.55 26.46 3.21
CA PHE A 198 7.85 27.34 2.27
C PHE A 198 8.67 28.52 1.73
N GLY A 199 9.93 28.64 2.16
CA GLY A 199 10.87 29.60 1.57
C GLY A 199 11.28 29.25 0.13
N SER A 200 11.02 28.02 -0.31
CA SER A 200 11.23 27.57 -1.68
C SER A 200 9.91 27.65 -2.47
N LYS A 201 9.95 28.29 -3.64
CA LYS A 201 8.81 28.29 -4.59
C LYS A 201 8.41 26.87 -4.99
N TRP A 202 9.36 25.97 -5.08
CA TRP A 202 9.17 24.59 -5.54
C TRP A 202 8.39 23.76 -4.54
N THR A 203 8.78 23.74 -3.28
CA THR A 203 8.08 23.01 -2.24
C THR A 203 6.64 23.46 -2.09
N ALA A 204 6.37 24.78 -2.23
CA ALA A 204 5.02 25.31 -2.21
C ALA A 204 4.18 24.87 -3.42
N GLN A 205 4.78 24.77 -4.61
CA GLN A 205 4.10 24.32 -5.83
C GLN A 205 3.80 22.81 -5.80
N GLU A 206 4.76 21.99 -5.35
CA GLU A 206 4.58 20.53 -5.19
C GLU A 206 3.46 20.22 -4.22
N LEU A 207 3.45 20.88 -3.07
CA LEU A 207 2.41 20.71 -2.07
C LEU A 207 1.04 21.14 -2.59
N GLY A 208 0.96 22.32 -3.22
CA GLY A 208 -0.28 22.82 -3.82
C GLY A 208 -0.83 21.86 -4.89
N ARG A 209 0.05 21.22 -5.65
CA ARG A 209 -0.34 20.23 -6.65
C ARG A 209 -0.81 18.91 -6.02
N SER A 210 -0.10 18.40 -5.01
CA SER A 210 -0.54 17.22 -4.24
C SER A 210 -1.94 17.43 -3.68
N GLN A 211 -2.22 18.60 -3.11
CA GLN A 211 -3.55 18.95 -2.59
C GLN A 211 -4.60 19.04 -3.71
N ALA A 212 -4.27 19.66 -4.83
CA ALA A 212 -5.19 19.80 -5.96
C ALA A 212 -5.54 18.45 -6.60
N LEU A 213 -4.64 17.48 -6.55
CA LEU A 213 -4.84 16.11 -7.04
C LEU A 213 -5.45 15.17 -6.00
N GLY A 214 -5.69 15.64 -4.77
CA GLY A 214 -6.24 14.83 -3.68
C GLY A 214 -5.28 13.78 -3.13
N ILE A 215 -3.96 13.92 -3.41
CA ILE A 215 -2.93 13.00 -2.92
C ILE A 215 -2.83 13.15 -1.39
N GLN A 216 -2.77 12.03 -0.69
CA GLN A 216 -2.63 12.01 0.76
C GLN A 216 -1.29 12.60 1.19
N ILE A 217 -1.28 13.42 2.24
CA ILE A 217 -0.06 14.09 2.72
C ILE A 217 0.26 13.62 4.14
N LEU A 218 1.42 12.99 4.30
CA LEU A 218 2.03 12.71 5.59
C LEU A 218 3.03 13.80 5.93
N ARG A 219 2.75 14.56 6.97
CA ARG A 219 3.56 15.68 7.40
C ARG A 219 4.51 15.29 8.53
N VAL A 220 5.81 15.45 8.33
CA VAL A 220 6.84 15.27 9.36
C VAL A 220 7.29 16.66 9.79
N VAL A 221 6.86 17.10 10.96
CA VAL A 221 7.11 18.46 11.48
C VAL A 221 8.38 18.49 12.30
N TRP A 222 9.32 19.35 11.91
CA TRP A 222 10.61 19.55 12.58
C TRP A 222 10.45 20.08 14.00
N PRO A 223 11.47 19.86 14.88
CA PRO A 223 11.46 20.42 16.22
C PRO A 223 11.36 21.96 16.19
N GLU A 224 10.76 22.52 17.26
CA GLU A 224 10.61 23.98 17.44
C GLU A 224 9.82 24.70 16.33
N HIS A 225 9.19 23.93 15.44
CA HIS A 225 8.32 24.44 14.40
C HIS A 225 6.85 24.12 14.71
N SER A 226 5.98 25.12 14.69
CA SER A 226 4.54 24.93 14.98
C SER A 226 3.82 24.15 13.88
N GLY A 227 4.49 23.94 12.73
CA GLY A 227 3.93 23.37 11.51
C GLY A 227 3.14 24.40 10.70
N SER A 228 3.06 24.14 9.42
CA SER A 228 2.38 25.04 8.48
C SER A 228 0.88 25.01 8.65
N ARG A 229 0.25 26.17 8.84
CA ARG A 229 -1.20 26.29 9.11
C ARG A 229 -2.11 25.86 7.95
N HIS A 230 -1.56 25.76 6.74
CA HIS A 230 -2.33 25.44 5.53
C HIS A 230 -2.65 23.93 5.36
N LEU A 231 -2.24 23.07 6.31
CA LEU A 231 -2.33 21.61 6.21
C LEU A 231 -3.06 20.99 7.41
N SER A 232 -4.18 21.56 7.80
CA SER A 232 -4.95 21.11 8.99
C SER A 232 -5.52 19.68 8.88
N LEU A 233 -5.65 19.14 7.68
CA LEU A 233 -6.23 17.81 7.41
C LEU A 233 -5.19 16.72 7.11
N SER A 234 -3.89 17.03 7.14
CA SER A 234 -2.84 16.05 6.91
C SER A 234 -2.53 15.23 8.16
N ASP A 235 -2.25 13.95 8.00
CA ASP A 235 -1.64 13.15 9.06
C ASP A 235 -0.28 13.72 9.43
N THR A 236 0.06 13.71 10.72
CA THR A 236 1.25 14.42 11.21
C THR A 236 2.09 13.55 12.13
N VAL A 237 3.40 13.56 11.91
CA VAL A 237 4.43 13.11 12.85
C VAL A 237 5.17 14.34 13.34
N ARG A 238 5.18 14.61 14.65
CA ARG A 238 5.94 15.71 15.23
C ARG A 238 7.25 15.18 15.80
N LEU A 239 8.34 15.79 15.40
CA LEU A 239 9.67 15.46 15.91
C LEU A 239 9.99 16.29 17.15
N ASN A 240 10.64 15.65 18.12
CA ASN A 240 11.29 16.32 19.25
C ASN A 240 12.77 16.60 18.90
N PRO A 241 13.45 17.49 19.62
CA PRO A 241 14.88 17.74 19.38
C PRO A 241 15.76 16.50 19.44
N ASP A 242 15.43 15.56 20.35
CA ASP A 242 16.16 14.30 20.53
C ASP A 242 15.92 13.28 19.42
N ASP A 243 14.98 13.51 18.51
CA ASP A 243 14.65 12.64 17.40
C ASP A 243 15.59 12.79 16.20
N LEU A 244 16.42 13.82 16.22
CA LEU A 244 17.42 14.14 15.21
C LEU A 244 18.82 14.11 15.81
N ASP A 245 19.79 13.63 15.03
CA ASP A 245 21.21 13.77 15.36
C ASP A 245 21.75 15.14 14.88
N ALA A 246 23.05 15.39 15.17
CA ALA A 246 23.72 16.61 14.76
C ALA A 246 23.78 16.85 13.24
N SER A 247 23.50 15.84 12.44
CA SER A 247 23.44 15.88 10.97
C SER A 247 21.99 15.92 10.44
N ASN A 248 21.00 16.18 11.30
CA ASN A 248 19.57 16.12 10.98
C ASN A 248 19.10 14.74 10.47
N ARG A 249 19.72 13.66 10.95
CA ARG A 249 19.31 12.29 10.65
C ARG A 249 18.28 11.83 11.68
N LEU A 250 17.25 11.14 11.19
CA LEU A 250 16.19 10.56 12.01
C LEU A 250 16.67 9.28 12.72
N ARG A 251 16.14 9.03 13.91
CA ARG A 251 16.31 7.74 14.59
C ARG A 251 15.58 6.61 13.84
N PRO A 252 16.09 5.36 13.91
CA PRO A 252 15.48 4.22 13.20
C PRO A 252 14.00 4.00 13.53
N GLU A 253 13.60 4.20 14.79
CA GLU A 253 12.22 4.01 15.24
C GLU A 253 11.25 4.99 14.55
N LEU A 254 11.73 6.21 14.25
CA LEU A 254 10.94 7.21 13.54
C LEU A 254 10.83 6.92 12.04
N LEU A 255 11.89 6.40 11.44
CA LEU A 255 11.85 5.94 10.05
C LEU A 255 10.77 4.86 9.89
N ALA A 256 10.78 3.86 10.79
CA ALA A 256 9.77 2.80 10.82
C ALA A 256 8.34 3.34 11.06
N LEU A 257 8.19 4.29 11.99
CA LEU A 257 6.89 4.93 12.27
C LEU A 257 6.36 5.71 11.05
N ILE A 258 7.23 6.48 10.38
CA ILE A 258 6.85 7.25 9.19
C ILE A 258 6.44 6.29 8.07
N ALA A 259 7.19 5.21 7.85
CA ALA A 259 6.86 4.20 6.85
C ALA A 259 5.50 3.52 7.16
N LYS A 260 5.25 3.13 8.41
CA LYS A 260 3.95 2.55 8.83
C LYS A 260 2.79 3.53 8.63
N LYS A 261 2.98 4.81 8.92
CA LYS A 261 1.97 5.85 8.68
C LYS A 261 1.73 6.11 7.19
N ALA A 262 2.77 6.10 6.37
CA ALA A 262 2.64 6.24 4.92
C ALA A 262 1.82 5.08 4.32
N GLU A 263 2.07 3.83 4.76
CA GLU A 263 1.27 2.68 4.37
C GLU A 263 -0.19 2.81 4.79
N ALA A 264 -0.44 3.22 6.04
CA ALA A 264 -1.80 3.43 6.55
C ALA A 264 -2.57 4.54 5.83
N LEU A 265 -1.87 5.56 5.33
CA LEU A 265 -2.48 6.61 4.51
C LEU A 265 -2.82 6.10 3.10
N ARG A 266 -1.90 5.35 2.49
CA ARG A 266 -2.07 4.80 1.15
C ARG A 266 -3.26 3.84 1.07
N SER A 267 -3.54 3.09 2.13
CA SER A 267 -4.63 2.09 2.20
C SER A 267 -6.02 2.69 2.38
N ARG A 268 -6.14 4.02 2.52
CA ARG A 268 -7.43 4.72 2.69
C ARG A 268 -8.05 5.12 1.35
#